data_2ad82970e8e2f59bd5648dbe3d4bd27b
#
_entry.id   2ad82970e8e2f59bd5648dbe3d4bd27b
#
_cell.length_a   1.000
_cell.length_b   1.000
_cell.length_c   1.000
_cell.angle_alpha   90.00
_cell.angle_beta   90.00
_cell.angle_gamma   90.00
#
_symmetry.space_group_name_H-M   'P 1'
#
loop_
_entity.id
_entity.type
_entity.pdbx_description
1 polymer ?
#
loop_
_entity_poly.entity_id
_entity_poly.type
_entity_poly.pdbx_seq_one_letter_code
_entity_poly.pdbx_strand_id
1 'polypeptide(L)'
;MADSPTSISDKWWHSAAVYQVYPRSFFDGNGDSLGDLVGVQSKLPYLKKLGINAIWLSPFYPSPQHDSGYDVADQRDVDPMYGTLSDAQSLIDASHELDIKVMVDLVPNHVSIDHPWFQAALASPPGSKERARFHFLDAGEQPPNNWVSMFGGPAWTQITEANGELGQWYLHVFDSSQPDLNWTNPDVAADWIDTLKFWLDRGVDGFRVDVAHGLAKDMTYADLPDPVGLTEALRFDLDDGSTEAAERRLLIENSGFFDRDELQEIYQ
;
A
#
# COMPACT_ATOMS: atom_id res chain seq x y z
N MET A 1 -40.75 0.08 -11.28
CA MET A 1 -40.43 -1.28 -10.81
C MET A 1 -39.19 -1.08 -9.95
N ALA A 2 -39.28 -1.33 -8.66
CA ALA A 2 -38.14 -1.22 -7.77
C ALA A 2 -37.22 -2.42 -8.05
N ASP A 3 -35.96 -2.17 -8.35
CA ASP A 3 -34.96 -3.20 -8.45
C ASP A 3 -34.91 -3.95 -7.11
N SER A 4 -35.18 -5.25 -7.17
CA SER A 4 -34.98 -6.13 -6.01
C SER A 4 -33.50 -6.09 -5.63
N PRO A 5 -33.15 -5.98 -4.33
CA PRO A 5 -31.75 -6.04 -3.93
C PRO A 5 -31.16 -7.37 -4.39
N THR A 6 -30.13 -7.29 -5.21
CA THR A 6 -29.30 -8.44 -5.61
C THR A 6 -28.95 -9.26 -4.37
N SER A 7 -29.26 -10.54 -4.37
CA SER A 7 -28.96 -11.38 -3.20
C SER A 7 -27.46 -11.41 -2.96
N ILE A 8 -27.05 -11.45 -1.69
CA ILE A 8 -25.63 -11.53 -1.29
C ILE A 8 -24.90 -12.67 -2.01
N SER A 9 -25.61 -13.72 -2.42
CA SER A 9 -25.08 -14.88 -3.17
C SER A 9 -24.62 -14.57 -4.61
N ASP A 10 -24.96 -13.40 -5.19
CA ASP A 10 -24.69 -13.10 -6.60
C ASP A 10 -23.36 -12.31 -6.81
N LYS A 11 -22.67 -11.98 -5.73
CA LYS A 11 -21.40 -11.25 -5.81
C LYS A 11 -20.24 -12.23 -5.97
N TRP A 12 -19.44 -12.05 -7.03
CA TRP A 12 -18.37 -12.98 -7.41
C TRP A 12 -17.36 -13.27 -6.27
N TRP A 13 -17.06 -12.28 -5.44
CA TRP A 13 -16.08 -12.42 -4.35
C TRP A 13 -16.54 -13.29 -3.18
N HIS A 14 -17.85 -13.59 -3.04
CA HIS A 14 -18.34 -14.47 -1.98
C HIS A 14 -17.89 -15.91 -2.10
N SER A 15 -17.56 -16.36 -3.32
CA SER A 15 -17.11 -17.73 -3.59
C SER A 15 -15.80 -17.79 -4.36
N ALA A 16 -15.08 -16.67 -4.45
CA ALA A 16 -13.85 -16.59 -5.21
C ALA A 16 -12.71 -17.37 -4.55
N ALA A 17 -12.03 -18.21 -5.33
CA ALA A 17 -10.70 -18.68 -5.02
C ALA A 17 -9.69 -17.70 -5.63
N VAL A 18 -9.11 -16.85 -4.79
CA VAL A 18 -8.13 -15.84 -5.20
C VAL A 18 -6.72 -16.41 -5.14
N TYR A 19 -5.97 -16.31 -6.23
CA TYR A 19 -4.57 -16.69 -6.29
C TYR A 19 -3.68 -15.43 -6.29
N GLN A 20 -2.82 -15.32 -5.29
CA GLN A 20 -1.82 -14.23 -5.27
C GLN A 20 -0.72 -14.54 -6.29
N VAL A 21 -0.46 -13.59 -7.17
CA VAL A 21 0.64 -13.61 -8.13
C VAL A 21 1.65 -12.55 -7.74
N TYR A 22 2.87 -12.96 -7.41
CA TYR A 22 4.01 -12.06 -7.30
C TYR A 22 4.74 -12.05 -8.65
N PRO A 23 4.54 -11.03 -9.50
CA PRO A 23 4.96 -11.07 -10.91
C PRO A 23 6.43 -11.42 -11.07
N ARG A 24 7.31 -10.81 -10.27
CA ARG A 24 8.77 -10.98 -10.34
C ARG A 24 9.25 -12.43 -10.29
N SER A 25 8.56 -13.30 -9.56
CA SER A 25 8.98 -14.70 -9.36
C SER A 25 8.01 -15.72 -9.96
N PHE A 26 6.91 -15.26 -10.60
CA PHE A 26 5.86 -16.16 -11.02
C PHE A 26 6.21 -16.90 -12.33
N PHE A 27 6.50 -16.17 -13.40
CA PHE A 27 6.93 -16.75 -14.67
C PHE A 27 7.58 -15.68 -15.58
N ASP A 28 8.75 -16.01 -16.09
CA ASP A 28 9.52 -15.22 -17.06
C ASP A 28 8.94 -15.42 -18.47
N GLY A 29 8.37 -14.38 -19.04
CA GLY A 29 7.77 -14.39 -20.38
C GLY A 29 8.72 -13.93 -21.48
N ASN A 30 9.75 -13.16 -21.14
CA ASN A 30 10.67 -12.53 -22.10
C ASN A 30 12.07 -13.16 -22.13
N GLY A 31 12.43 -14.02 -21.15
CA GLY A 31 13.68 -14.77 -21.09
C GLY A 31 14.83 -14.04 -20.40
N ASP A 32 14.54 -13.03 -19.57
CA ASP A 32 15.54 -12.25 -18.82
C ASP A 32 15.80 -12.77 -17.39
N SER A 33 15.16 -13.86 -17.00
CA SER A 33 15.22 -14.50 -15.71
C SER A 33 14.39 -13.81 -14.60
N LEU A 34 13.60 -12.81 -14.94
CA LEU A 34 12.60 -12.19 -14.06
C LEU A 34 11.20 -12.54 -14.56
N GLY A 35 10.28 -12.71 -13.64
CA GLY A 35 8.87 -12.86 -14.00
C GLY A 35 8.28 -11.50 -14.41
N ASP A 36 7.32 -11.55 -15.34
CA ASP A 36 6.70 -10.37 -15.94
C ASP A 36 5.21 -10.58 -16.23
N LEU A 37 4.50 -9.52 -16.66
CA LEU A 37 3.06 -9.58 -16.94
C LEU A 37 2.73 -10.50 -18.13
N VAL A 38 3.60 -10.60 -19.13
CA VAL A 38 3.44 -11.51 -20.27
C VAL A 38 3.55 -12.96 -19.80
N GLY A 39 4.50 -13.23 -18.90
CA GLY A 39 4.64 -14.51 -18.22
C GLY A 39 3.41 -14.90 -17.42
N VAL A 40 2.86 -13.96 -16.63
CA VAL A 40 1.60 -14.17 -15.90
C VAL A 40 0.47 -14.51 -16.86
N GLN A 41 0.30 -13.72 -17.93
CA GLN A 41 -0.73 -13.96 -18.95
C GLN A 41 -0.61 -15.35 -19.56
N SER A 42 0.59 -15.80 -19.86
CA SER A 42 0.84 -17.15 -20.44
C SER A 42 0.38 -18.29 -19.54
N LYS A 43 0.26 -18.05 -18.23
CA LYS A 43 -0.15 -19.04 -17.21
C LYS A 43 -1.63 -18.99 -16.82
N LEU A 44 -2.40 -18.07 -17.36
CA LEU A 44 -3.85 -17.99 -17.08
C LEU A 44 -4.59 -19.30 -17.38
N PRO A 45 -4.33 -20.04 -18.48
CA PRO A 45 -4.97 -21.35 -18.71
C PRO A 45 -4.64 -22.38 -17.64
N TYR A 46 -3.44 -22.34 -17.07
CA TYR A 46 -3.06 -23.19 -15.93
C TYR A 46 -3.85 -22.82 -14.68
N LEU A 47 -3.96 -21.53 -14.35
CA LEU A 47 -4.73 -21.04 -13.19
C LEU A 47 -6.21 -21.39 -13.33
N LYS A 48 -6.79 -21.22 -14.52
CA LYS A 48 -8.17 -21.65 -14.80
C LYS A 48 -8.37 -23.13 -14.58
N LYS A 49 -7.44 -23.98 -15.06
CA LYS A 49 -7.48 -25.43 -14.86
C LYS A 49 -7.36 -25.83 -13.38
N LEU A 50 -6.64 -25.03 -12.59
CA LEU A 50 -6.49 -25.22 -11.14
C LEU A 50 -7.79 -24.88 -10.39
N GLY A 51 -8.75 -24.23 -11.04
CA GLY A 51 -10.02 -23.81 -10.45
C GLY A 51 -10.00 -22.39 -9.86
N ILE A 52 -8.96 -21.60 -10.18
CA ILE A 52 -8.85 -20.21 -9.77
C ILE A 52 -9.82 -19.35 -10.61
N ASN A 53 -10.55 -18.48 -9.93
CA ASN A 53 -11.50 -17.56 -10.56
C ASN A 53 -11.23 -16.09 -10.26
N ALA A 54 -10.17 -15.80 -9.50
CA ALA A 54 -9.62 -14.45 -9.35
C ALA A 54 -8.10 -14.51 -9.12
N ILE A 55 -7.38 -13.56 -9.70
CA ILE A 55 -5.96 -13.32 -9.39
C ILE A 55 -5.81 -11.99 -8.67
N TRP A 56 -4.87 -11.94 -7.72
CA TRP A 56 -4.39 -10.71 -7.11
C TRP A 56 -2.92 -10.53 -7.48
N LEU A 57 -2.63 -9.46 -8.21
CA LEU A 57 -1.28 -9.08 -8.58
C LEU A 57 -0.67 -8.25 -7.44
N SER A 58 0.42 -8.74 -6.83
CA SER A 58 1.27 -7.93 -5.96
C SER A 58 1.83 -6.74 -6.74
N PRO A 59 2.32 -5.65 -6.10
CA PRO A 59 2.70 -4.44 -6.80
C PRO A 59 3.63 -4.68 -8.00
N PHE A 60 3.25 -4.14 -9.14
CA PHE A 60 3.98 -4.19 -10.40
C PHE A 60 4.25 -2.79 -10.96
N TYR A 61 4.10 -1.80 -10.13
CA TYR A 61 4.25 -0.38 -10.39
C TYR A 61 5.73 0.03 -10.39
N PRO A 62 6.10 1.17 -11.00
CA PRO A 62 7.43 1.75 -10.86
C PRO A 62 7.85 1.86 -9.40
N SER A 63 8.98 1.26 -9.05
CA SER A 63 9.50 1.19 -7.69
C SER A 63 11.01 0.99 -7.70
N PRO A 64 11.77 1.66 -6.80
CA PRO A 64 13.19 1.35 -6.61
C PRO A 64 13.45 0.01 -5.91
N GLN A 65 12.40 -0.74 -5.54
CA GLN A 65 12.44 -2.11 -5.01
C GLN A 65 13.13 -2.23 -3.63
N HIS A 66 13.11 -1.20 -2.81
CA HIS A 66 13.59 -1.27 -1.43
C HIS A 66 12.73 -2.20 -0.57
N ASP A 67 11.42 -2.25 -0.86
CA ASP A 67 10.47 -3.13 -0.21
C ASP A 67 9.71 -4.00 -1.23
N SER A 68 10.46 -4.65 -2.12
CA SER A 68 9.91 -5.64 -3.06
C SER A 68 8.73 -5.16 -3.91
N GLY A 69 8.68 -3.86 -4.19
CA GLY A 69 7.65 -3.20 -5.00
C GLY A 69 6.61 -2.42 -4.19
N TYR A 70 6.58 -2.55 -2.86
CA TYR A 70 5.65 -1.79 -2.00
C TYR A 70 6.08 -0.33 -1.80
N ASP A 71 7.30 0.04 -2.12
CA ASP A 71 7.80 1.42 -2.22
C ASP A 71 7.46 2.02 -3.59
N VAL A 72 6.18 2.29 -3.84
CA VAL A 72 5.64 2.67 -5.15
C VAL A 72 5.96 4.13 -5.50
N ALA A 73 6.57 4.35 -6.66
CA ALA A 73 6.86 5.67 -7.19
C ALA A 73 5.76 6.24 -8.11
N ASP A 74 4.97 5.38 -8.77
CA ASP A 74 3.79 5.77 -9.55
C ASP A 74 2.76 4.63 -9.54
N GLN A 75 1.59 4.88 -8.93
CA GLN A 75 0.50 3.90 -8.84
C GLN A 75 -0.29 3.71 -10.16
N ARG A 76 -0.02 4.52 -11.18
CA ARG A 76 -0.75 4.54 -12.45
C ARG A 76 0.09 4.17 -13.66
N ASP A 77 1.23 3.50 -13.42
CA ASP A 77 2.08 2.98 -14.49
C ASP A 77 2.55 1.55 -14.14
N VAL A 78 3.25 0.93 -15.07
CA VAL A 78 3.87 -0.40 -14.94
C VAL A 78 5.37 -0.23 -14.92
N ASP A 79 6.05 -0.85 -13.95
CA ASP A 79 7.51 -0.86 -13.93
C ASP A 79 8.04 -1.55 -15.19
N PRO A 80 9.00 -0.94 -15.90
CA PRO A 80 9.58 -1.51 -17.12
C PRO A 80 10.14 -2.94 -16.95
N MET A 81 10.49 -3.34 -15.74
CA MET A 81 10.92 -4.72 -15.44
C MET A 81 9.78 -5.74 -15.60
N TYR A 82 8.53 -5.32 -15.47
CA TYR A 82 7.35 -6.19 -15.59
C TYR A 82 6.63 -6.05 -16.93
N GLY A 83 6.93 -5.00 -17.70
CA GLY A 83 6.31 -4.72 -18.98
C GLY A 83 5.80 -3.29 -19.11
N THR A 84 4.63 -3.14 -19.73
CA THR A 84 4.01 -1.85 -20.04
C THR A 84 2.54 -1.82 -19.62
N LEU A 85 1.91 -0.63 -19.60
CA LEU A 85 0.46 -0.51 -19.43
C LEU A 85 -0.34 -1.30 -20.49
N SER A 86 0.20 -1.47 -21.70
CA SER A 86 -0.41 -2.31 -22.73
C SER A 86 -0.39 -3.79 -22.35
N ASP A 87 0.70 -4.26 -21.72
CA ASP A 87 0.80 -5.64 -21.25
C ASP A 87 -0.14 -5.88 -20.08
N ALA A 88 -0.28 -4.90 -19.18
CA ALA A 88 -1.27 -4.97 -18.10
C ALA A 88 -2.70 -5.05 -18.66
N GLN A 89 -3.05 -4.22 -19.66
CA GLN A 89 -4.36 -4.29 -20.32
C GLN A 89 -4.57 -5.64 -20.99
N SER A 90 -3.58 -6.16 -21.70
CA SER A 90 -3.66 -7.48 -22.34
C SER A 90 -3.85 -8.62 -21.35
N LEU A 91 -3.22 -8.54 -20.18
CA LEU A 91 -3.41 -9.51 -19.09
C LEU A 91 -4.84 -9.45 -18.54
N ILE A 92 -5.39 -8.24 -18.32
CA ILE A 92 -6.76 -8.05 -17.84
C ILE A 92 -7.75 -8.65 -18.84
N ASP A 93 -7.63 -8.28 -20.11
CA ASP A 93 -8.53 -8.75 -21.17
C ASP A 93 -8.48 -10.29 -21.31
N ALA A 94 -7.29 -10.88 -21.34
CA ALA A 94 -7.10 -12.32 -21.41
C ALA A 94 -7.62 -13.06 -20.17
N SER A 95 -7.55 -12.45 -18.99
CA SER A 95 -8.12 -12.99 -17.75
C SER A 95 -9.64 -13.06 -17.87
N HIS A 96 -10.28 -12.00 -18.36
CA HIS A 96 -11.73 -11.94 -18.55
C HIS A 96 -12.23 -12.95 -19.59
N GLU A 97 -11.48 -13.17 -20.67
CA GLU A 97 -11.80 -14.22 -21.66
C GLU A 97 -11.87 -15.63 -21.03
N LEU A 98 -11.18 -15.83 -19.93
CA LEU A 98 -11.17 -17.07 -19.15
C LEU A 98 -12.09 -17.03 -17.91
N ASP A 99 -12.94 -16.03 -17.74
CA ASP A 99 -13.72 -15.79 -16.53
C ASP A 99 -12.84 -15.79 -15.26
N ILE A 100 -11.70 -15.15 -15.31
CA ILE A 100 -10.82 -14.89 -14.17
C ILE A 100 -10.89 -13.39 -13.87
N LYS A 101 -11.24 -13.06 -12.62
CA LYS A 101 -11.26 -11.68 -12.12
C LYS A 101 -9.85 -11.22 -11.81
N VAL A 102 -9.59 -9.91 -11.99
CA VAL A 102 -8.29 -9.32 -11.73
C VAL A 102 -8.39 -8.31 -10.59
N MET A 103 -7.58 -8.52 -9.57
CA MET A 103 -7.38 -7.58 -8.47
C MET A 103 -5.94 -7.05 -8.55
N VAL A 104 -5.77 -5.76 -8.30
CA VAL A 104 -4.44 -5.14 -8.15
C VAL A 104 -4.22 -4.67 -6.72
N ASP A 105 -2.96 -4.58 -6.33
CA ASP A 105 -2.58 -4.06 -5.02
C ASP A 105 -2.66 -2.53 -5.02
N LEU A 106 -3.12 -1.95 -3.93
CA LEU A 106 -3.03 -0.51 -3.64
C LEU A 106 -2.20 -0.33 -2.38
N VAL A 107 -1.26 0.59 -2.42
CA VAL A 107 -0.36 0.91 -1.29
C VAL A 107 -0.61 2.34 -0.82
N PRO A 108 -1.76 2.62 -0.18
CA PRO A 108 -2.17 4.00 0.09
C PRO A 108 -1.57 4.61 1.36
N ASN A 109 -0.88 3.83 2.19
CA ASN A 109 -0.29 4.34 3.43
C ASN A 109 0.91 5.25 3.15
N HIS A 110 1.74 4.91 2.19
CA HIS A 110 3.00 5.58 1.88
C HIS A 110 3.29 5.55 0.38
N VAL A 111 4.30 6.27 -0.02
CA VAL A 111 4.85 6.23 -1.39
C VAL A 111 6.36 6.06 -1.32
N SER A 112 7.01 5.78 -2.45
CA SER A 112 8.47 5.79 -2.54
C SER A 112 9.05 7.20 -2.27
N ILE A 113 10.26 7.26 -1.73
CA ILE A 113 11.05 8.51 -1.73
C ILE A 113 11.23 9.07 -3.15
N ASP A 114 11.20 8.23 -4.19
CA ASP A 114 11.30 8.65 -5.59
C ASP A 114 9.97 9.15 -6.17
N HIS A 115 8.88 9.07 -5.42
CA HIS A 115 7.59 9.59 -5.86
C HIS A 115 7.67 11.11 -6.11
N PRO A 116 7.12 11.63 -7.23
CA PRO A 116 7.19 13.06 -7.57
C PRO A 116 6.71 14.00 -6.45
N TRP A 117 5.70 13.60 -5.69
CA TRP A 117 5.21 14.39 -4.56
C TRP A 117 6.22 14.51 -3.44
N PHE A 118 6.93 13.43 -3.09
CA PHE A 118 7.91 13.49 -2.02
C PHE A 118 9.15 14.26 -2.46
N GLN A 119 9.59 14.09 -3.70
CA GLN A 119 10.65 14.90 -4.28
C GLN A 119 10.31 16.40 -4.29
N ALA A 120 9.06 16.75 -4.62
CA ALA A 120 8.59 18.13 -4.54
C ALA A 120 8.54 18.64 -3.08
N ALA A 121 8.15 17.79 -2.11
CA ALA A 121 8.14 18.14 -0.70
C ALA A 121 9.56 18.40 -0.17
N LEU A 122 10.55 17.60 -0.56
CA LEU A 122 11.95 17.82 -0.21
C LEU A 122 12.51 19.12 -0.77
N ALA A 123 12.08 19.51 -1.97
CA ALA A 123 12.49 20.74 -2.65
C ALA A 123 11.74 21.99 -2.14
N SER A 124 10.72 21.86 -1.31
CA SER A 124 9.84 22.94 -0.87
C SER A 124 10.09 23.32 0.60
N PRO A 125 9.83 24.57 1.00
CA PRO A 125 10.07 25.00 2.39
C PRO A 125 9.05 24.39 3.36
N PRO A 126 9.36 24.40 4.69
CA PRO A 126 8.41 24.05 5.73
C PRO A 126 7.07 24.82 5.57
N GLY A 127 5.96 24.13 5.83
CA GLY A 127 4.60 24.70 5.70
C GLY A 127 4.07 24.81 4.27
N SER A 128 4.81 24.35 3.27
CA SER A 128 4.35 24.30 1.88
C SER A 128 3.23 23.25 1.69
N LYS A 129 2.44 23.43 0.63
CA LYS A 129 1.40 22.46 0.25
C LYS A 129 1.98 21.11 -0.17
N GLU A 130 3.21 21.09 -0.70
CA GLU A 130 3.93 19.90 -1.07
C GLU A 130 4.26 19.04 0.17
N ARG A 131 4.80 19.66 1.25
CA ARG A 131 5.07 18.99 2.53
C ARG A 131 3.78 18.60 3.26
N ALA A 132 2.70 19.36 3.11
CA ALA A 132 1.42 19.05 3.77
C ALA A 132 0.78 17.74 3.32
N ARG A 133 1.23 17.13 2.22
CA ARG A 133 0.80 15.78 1.77
C ARG A 133 1.43 14.65 2.58
N PHE A 134 2.40 14.96 3.41
CA PHE A 134 3.14 14.03 4.26
C PHE A 134 3.14 14.52 5.70
N HIS A 135 3.60 13.70 6.61
CA HIS A 135 3.78 14.08 8.01
C HIS A 135 5.18 14.64 8.22
N PHE A 136 5.32 15.96 8.16
CA PHE A 136 6.57 16.67 8.45
C PHE A 136 6.46 17.45 9.74
N LEU A 137 7.39 17.27 10.68
CA LEU A 137 7.43 17.93 11.99
C LEU A 137 8.78 18.58 12.29
N ASP A 138 8.73 19.74 12.95
CA ASP A 138 9.90 20.37 13.55
C ASP A 138 10.11 19.79 14.96
N ALA A 139 11.25 19.14 15.20
CA ALA A 139 11.58 18.52 16.50
C ALA A 139 13.05 18.71 16.94
N GLY A 140 13.80 19.57 16.24
CA GLY A 140 15.22 19.78 16.54
C GLY A 140 16.07 18.54 16.23
N GLU A 141 17.01 18.21 17.13
CA GLU A 141 17.99 17.14 16.92
C GLU A 141 17.47 15.74 17.27
N GLN A 142 16.30 15.62 17.88
CA GLN A 142 15.69 14.34 18.27
C GLN A 142 14.40 14.11 17.48
N PRO A 143 14.02 12.83 17.23
CA PRO A 143 12.74 12.51 16.61
C PRO A 143 11.56 13.14 17.37
N PRO A 144 10.45 13.46 16.66
CA PRO A 144 9.27 14.07 17.27
C PRO A 144 8.65 13.27 18.43
N ASN A 145 8.76 11.96 18.38
CA ASN A 145 8.26 11.03 19.39
C ASN A 145 9.01 9.69 19.35
N ASN A 146 8.59 8.73 20.18
CA ASN A 146 9.21 7.42 20.32
C ASN A 146 8.70 6.35 19.35
N TRP A 147 7.96 6.71 18.30
CA TRP A 147 7.41 5.72 17.37
C TRP A 147 8.52 4.93 16.67
N VAL A 148 8.27 3.63 16.49
CA VAL A 148 9.21 2.67 15.91
C VAL A 148 8.69 2.19 14.56
N SER A 149 9.58 2.10 13.58
CA SER A 149 9.27 1.52 12.28
C SER A 149 8.94 0.04 12.39
N MET A 150 8.00 -0.43 11.56
CA MET A 150 7.68 -1.86 11.40
C MET A 150 8.91 -2.68 11.00
N PHE A 151 9.92 -2.08 10.39
CA PHE A 151 11.18 -2.74 10.03
C PHE A 151 12.28 -2.55 11.08
N GLY A 152 11.97 -1.83 12.17
CA GLY A 152 12.88 -1.54 13.29
C GLY A 152 13.55 -0.18 13.16
N GLY A 153 14.04 0.33 14.28
CA GLY A 153 14.56 1.68 14.37
C GLY A 153 13.46 2.75 14.49
N PRO A 154 13.81 4.05 14.54
CA PRO A 154 12.85 5.15 14.61
C PRO A 154 11.92 5.19 13.38
N ALA A 155 10.66 5.58 13.58
CA ALA A 155 9.71 5.81 12.49
C ALA A 155 9.85 7.20 11.86
N TRP A 156 10.90 7.94 12.19
CA TRP A 156 11.16 9.29 11.72
C TRP A 156 12.57 9.43 11.17
N THR A 157 12.68 10.11 10.02
CA THR A 157 13.98 10.47 9.42
C THR A 157 14.05 11.98 9.24
N GLN A 158 15.17 12.58 9.71
CA GLN A 158 15.43 14.00 9.53
C GLN A 158 15.98 14.28 8.14
N ILE A 159 15.40 15.25 7.45
CA ILE A 159 15.92 15.67 6.14
C ILE A 159 17.07 16.67 6.30
N THR A 160 17.88 16.78 5.25
CA THR A 160 18.81 17.90 5.07
C THR A 160 18.18 18.88 4.10
N GLU A 161 18.01 20.13 4.49
CA GLU A 161 17.45 21.19 3.65
C GLU A 161 18.44 21.58 2.55
N ALA A 162 17.95 22.27 1.52
CA ALA A 162 18.76 22.68 0.37
C ALA A 162 19.97 23.56 0.73
N ASN A 163 19.92 24.24 1.87
CA ASN A 163 21.04 25.04 2.41
C ASN A 163 22.08 24.23 3.19
N GLY A 164 21.88 22.90 3.32
CA GLY A 164 22.76 22.00 4.05
C GLY A 164 22.51 21.90 5.55
N GLU A 165 21.50 22.62 6.08
CA GLU A 165 21.12 22.53 7.50
C GLU A 165 20.19 21.35 7.75
N LEU A 166 20.11 20.88 9.01
CA LEU A 166 19.12 19.89 9.43
C LEU A 166 17.74 20.52 9.40
N GLY A 167 16.80 19.85 8.72
CA GLY A 167 15.45 20.29 8.54
C GLY A 167 14.43 19.53 9.39
N GLN A 168 13.21 19.47 8.90
CA GLN A 168 12.12 18.75 9.53
C GLN A 168 12.35 17.22 9.50
N TRP A 169 11.61 16.51 10.33
CA TRP A 169 11.50 15.06 10.31
C TRP A 169 10.26 14.64 9.52
N TYR A 170 10.37 13.61 8.67
CA TYR A 170 9.21 12.98 8.05
C TYR A 170 8.95 11.60 8.65
N LEU A 171 7.67 11.25 8.73
CA LEU A 171 7.19 9.96 9.22
C LEU A 171 7.34 8.88 8.14
N HIS A 172 7.80 7.70 8.56
CA HIS A 172 7.77 6.45 7.79
C HIS A 172 7.51 5.27 8.74
N VAL A 173 6.29 4.81 8.81
CA VAL A 173 5.95 3.66 9.67
C VAL A 173 6.63 2.37 9.20
N PHE A 174 7.05 2.31 7.94
CA PHE A 174 7.84 1.24 7.33
C PHE A 174 9.27 1.69 7.08
N ASP A 175 9.84 1.41 5.91
CA ASP A 175 11.21 1.81 5.59
C ASP A 175 11.36 3.33 5.44
N SER A 176 12.56 3.84 5.71
CA SER A 176 12.85 5.27 5.49
C SER A 176 12.70 5.71 4.03
N SER A 177 12.70 4.76 3.09
CA SER A 177 12.37 5.01 1.69
C SER A 177 10.86 5.10 1.40
N GLN A 178 10.01 4.97 2.42
CA GLN A 178 8.54 4.90 2.30
C GLN A 178 7.85 5.98 3.15
N PRO A 179 7.95 7.27 2.80
CA PRO A 179 7.29 8.36 3.54
C PRO A 179 5.78 8.20 3.57
N ASP A 180 5.20 8.31 4.77
CA ASP A 180 3.77 8.16 5.01
C ASP A 180 2.97 9.35 4.49
N LEU A 181 1.86 9.07 3.81
CA LEU A 181 0.93 10.06 3.30
C LEU A 181 0.02 10.60 4.42
N ASN A 182 -0.21 11.89 4.39
CA ASN A 182 -1.14 12.56 5.31
C ASN A 182 -2.57 12.52 4.77
N TRP A 183 -3.36 11.55 5.21
CA TRP A 183 -4.74 11.37 4.77
C TRP A 183 -5.72 12.44 5.27
N THR A 184 -5.30 13.33 6.17
CA THR A 184 -6.10 14.53 6.50
C THR A 184 -6.01 15.60 5.41
N ASN A 185 -5.09 15.45 4.46
CA ASN A 185 -4.95 16.35 3.32
C ASN A 185 -5.89 15.91 2.17
N PRO A 186 -6.84 16.75 1.74
CA PRO A 186 -7.81 16.38 0.70
C PRO A 186 -7.17 16.08 -0.67
N ASP A 187 -5.98 16.63 -0.97
CA ASP A 187 -5.27 16.32 -2.21
C ASP A 187 -4.89 14.83 -2.27
N VAL A 188 -4.59 14.21 -1.12
CA VAL A 188 -4.24 12.78 -1.03
C VAL A 188 -5.45 11.94 -1.40
N ALA A 189 -6.60 12.17 -0.76
CA ALA A 189 -7.82 11.43 -1.06
C ALA A 189 -8.26 11.60 -2.53
N ALA A 190 -8.15 12.82 -3.08
CA ALA A 190 -8.52 13.10 -4.47
C ALA A 190 -7.65 12.31 -5.47
N ASP A 191 -6.33 12.23 -5.25
CA ASP A 191 -5.42 11.49 -6.12
C ASP A 191 -5.68 9.97 -6.05
N TRP A 192 -6.00 9.46 -4.86
CA TRP A 192 -6.35 8.03 -4.73
C TRP A 192 -7.68 7.69 -5.40
N ILE A 193 -8.67 8.58 -5.38
CA ILE A 193 -9.90 8.44 -6.18
C ILE A 193 -9.57 8.35 -7.67
N ASP A 194 -8.66 9.17 -8.16
CA ASP A 194 -8.23 9.12 -9.57
C ASP A 194 -7.43 7.84 -9.89
N THR A 195 -6.64 7.34 -8.95
CA THR A 195 -5.94 6.04 -9.06
C THR A 195 -6.93 4.88 -9.15
N LEU A 196 -7.96 4.86 -8.29
CA LEU A 196 -9.01 3.85 -8.34
C LEU A 196 -9.74 3.86 -9.70
N LYS A 197 -10.14 5.05 -10.17
CA LYS A 197 -10.79 5.21 -11.48
C LYS A 197 -9.89 4.74 -12.62
N PHE A 198 -8.60 5.09 -12.58
CA PHE A 198 -7.63 4.70 -13.60
C PHE A 198 -7.58 3.18 -13.82
N TRP A 199 -7.61 2.38 -12.76
CA TRP A 199 -7.60 0.93 -12.86
C TRP A 199 -8.96 0.32 -13.14
N LEU A 200 -10.06 0.88 -12.57
CA LEU A 200 -11.42 0.45 -12.88
C LEU A 200 -11.77 0.67 -14.36
N ASP A 201 -11.38 1.82 -14.93
CA ASP A 201 -11.60 2.12 -16.35
C ASP A 201 -10.84 1.17 -17.28
N ARG A 202 -9.78 0.50 -16.78
CA ARG A 202 -9.04 -0.56 -17.46
C ARG A 202 -9.63 -1.95 -17.28
N GLY A 203 -10.67 -2.08 -16.46
CA GLY A 203 -11.37 -3.36 -16.26
C GLY A 203 -10.87 -4.16 -15.05
N VAL A 204 -10.09 -3.57 -14.14
CA VAL A 204 -9.77 -4.22 -12.86
C VAL A 204 -11.06 -4.46 -12.08
N ASP A 205 -11.25 -5.68 -11.54
CA ASP A 205 -12.46 -6.10 -10.85
C ASP A 205 -12.48 -5.82 -9.36
N GLY A 206 -11.32 -5.48 -8.79
CA GLY A 206 -11.19 -5.20 -7.36
C GLY A 206 -9.77 -4.82 -6.95
N PHE A 207 -9.63 -4.51 -5.69
CA PHE A 207 -8.37 -4.08 -5.10
C PHE A 207 -8.05 -4.87 -3.84
N ARG A 208 -6.78 -5.13 -3.61
CA ARG A 208 -6.25 -5.46 -2.28
C ARG A 208 -5.59 -4.20 -1.74
N VAL A 209 -6.06 -3.70 -0.62
CA VAL A 209 -5.55 -2.48 -0.01
C VAL A 209 -4.52 -2.85 1.05
N ASP A 210 -3.26 -2.46 0.81
CA ASP A 210 -2.17 -2.66 1.76
C ASP A 210 -2.28 -1.68 2.93
N VAL A 211 -1.94 -2.14 4.14
CA VAL A 211 -1.95 -1.32 5.37
C VAL A 211 -3.26 -0.53 5.55
N ALA A 212 -4.39 -1.10 5.16
CA ALA A 212 -5.69 -0.45 5.21
C ALA A 212 -6.05 0.12 6.60
N HIS A 213 -5.59 -0.53 7.65
CA HIS A 213 -5.83 -0.17 9.05
C HIS A 213 -4.95 0.99 9.56
N GLY A 214 -3.90 1.37 8.81
CA GLY A 214 -2.90 2.34 9.24
C GLY A 214 -2.95 3.71 8.55
N LEU A 215 -3.96 4.01 7.72
CA LEU A 215 -4.00 5.25 6.94
C LEU A 215 -4.18 6.49 7.83
N ALA A 216 -5.06 6.43 8.83
CA ALA A 216 -5.24 7.52 9.78
C ALA A 216 -4.17 7.44 10.88
N LYS A 217 -3.47 8.54 11.11
CA LYS A 217 -2.47 8.67 12.17
C LYS A 217 -3.01 9.47 13.35
N ASP A 218 -2.46 9.24 14.54
CA ASP A 218 -2.70 10.16 15.66
C ASP A 218 -1.98 11.49 15.41
N MET A 219 -2.75 12.50 15.02
CA MET A 219 -2.22 13.83 14.70
C MET A 219 -1.72 14.60 15.94
N THR A 220 -1.86 14.05 17.14
CA THR A 220 -1.21 14.61 18.35
C THR A 220 0.27 14.21 18.40
N TYR A 221 0.64 13.14 17.69
CA TYR A 221 1.96 12.55 17.67
C TYR A 221 2.51 12.26 19.08
N ALA A 222 1.62 11.84 19.99
CA ALA A 222 2.00 11.49 21.36
C ALA A 222 2.92 10.27 21.39
N ASP A 223 3.78 10.20 22.40
CA ASP A 223 4.57 9.02 22.68
C ASP A 223 3.66 7.81 22.95
N LEU A 224 4.04 6.64 22.42
CA LEU A 224 3.39 5.37 22.70
C LEU A 224 3.96 4.78 24.00
N PRO A 225 3.12 4.15 24.84
CA PRO A 225 3.57 3.50 26.08
C PRO A 225 4.59 2.39 25.82
N ASP A 226 4.41 1.58 24.79
CA ASP A 226 5.29 0.49 24.39
C ASP A 226 5.35 0.36 22.86
N PRO A 227 6.11 1.22 22.17
CA PRO A 227 6.17 1.19 20.71
C PRO A 227 6.86 -0.07 20.16
N VAL A 228 7.81 -0.64 20.88
CA VAL A 228 8.52 -1.87 20.47
C VAL A 228 7.59 -3.07 20.58
N GLY A 229 6.92 -3.22 21.72
CA GLY A 229 5.96 -4.31 21.94
C GLY A 229 4.79 -4.24 20.96
N LEU A 230 4.30 -3.03 20.62
CA LEU A 230 3.27 -2.85 19.59
C LEU A 230 3.77 -3.33 18.21
N THR A 231 4.98 -2.97 17.81
CA THR A 231 5.57 -3.39 16.52
C THR A 231 5.75 -4.92 16.47
N GLU A 232 6.21 -5.52 17.56
CA GLU A 232 6.33 -6.98 17.66
C GLU A 232 4.97 -7.67 17.62
N ALA A 233 3.96 -7.13 18.32
CA ALA A 233 2.61 -7.65 18.30
C ALA A 233 2.01 -7.67 16.88
N LEU A 234 2.21 -6.60 16.11
CA LEU A 234 1.74 -6.49 14.73
C LEU A 234 2.45 -7.45 13.77
N ARG A 235 3.76 -7.69 13.99
CA ARG A 235 4.53 -8.64 13.15
C ARG A 235 4.13 -10.09 13.36
N PHE A 236 3.71 -10.44 14.58
CA PHE A 236 3.47 -11.81 15.01
C PHE A 236 2.02 -12.04 15.44
N ASP A 237 1.08 -11.24 14.90
CA ASP A 237 -0.35 -11.43 15.18
C ASP A 237 -0.86 -12.72 14.51
N LEU A 238 -0.48 -13.84 15.14
CA LEU A 238 -1.05 -15.14 14.86
C LEU A 238 -2.06 -15.43 15.96
N ASP A 239 -3.33 -15.48 15.60
CA ASP A 239 -4.39 -15.94 16.50
C ASP A 239 -4.32 -17.46 16.61
N ASP A 240 -3.48 -17.93 17.50
CA ASP A 240 -3.31 -19.34 17.82
C ASP A 240 -4.17 -19.78 19.05
N GLY A 241 -5.00 -18.85 19.54
CA GLY A 241 -5.85 -19.06 20.74
C GLY A 241 -5.08 -19.04 22.06
N SER A 242 -3.79 -18.65 22.05
CA SER A 242 -2.98 -18.55 23.27
C SER A 242 -3.29 -17.30 24.08
N THR A 243 -2.91 -17.31 25.37
CA THR A 243 -2.97 -16.11 26.22
C THR A 243 -2.09 -14.99 25.67
N GLU A 244 -0.95 -15.35 25.12
CA GLU A 244 0.02 -14.39 24.52
C GLU A 244 -0.57 -13.71 23.28
N ALA A 245 -1.29 -14.44 22.42
CA ALA A 245 -2.03 -13.86 21.30
C ALA A 245 -3.10 -12.88 21.78
N ALA A 246 -3.83 -13.20 22.86
CA ALA A 246 -4.82 -12.32 23.44
C ALA A 246 -4.20 -11.03 24.03
N GLU A 247 -3.04 -11.14 24.70
CA GLU A 247 -2.31 -9.98 25.23
C GLU A 247 -1.79 -9.08 24.11
N ARG A 248 -1.25 -9.65 23.03
CA ARG A 248 -0.84 -8.89 21.83
C ARG A 248 -2.00 -8.14 21.19
N ARG A 249 -3.16 -8.79 21.04
CA ARG A 249 -4.37 -8.15 20.51
C ARG A 249 -4.81 -6.97 21.37
N LEU A 250 -4.83 -7.13 22.69
CA LEU A 250 -5.15 -6.03 23.61
C LEU A 250 -4.16 -4.86 23.52
N LEU A 251 -2.88 -5.14 23.25
CA LEU A 251 -1.87 -4.09 23.06
C LEU A 251 -2.16 -3.30 21.77
N ILE A 252 -2.52 -3.97 20.68
CA ILE A 252 -2.89 -3.34 19.41
C ILE A 252 -4.16 -2.50 19.60
N GLU A 253 -5.23 -3.07 20.14
CA GLU A 253 -6.51 -2.40 20.35
C GLU A 253 -6.37 -1.17 21.25
N ASN A 254 -5.57 -1.25 22.32
CA ASN A 254 -5.38 -0.14 23.26
C ASN A 254 -4.35 0.90 22.82
N SER A 255 -3.59 0.63 21.76
CA SER A 255 -2.55 1.57 21.28
C SER A 255 -3.14 2.86 20.69
N GLY A 256 -4.35 2.79 20.11
CA GLY A 256 -4.95 3.87 19.34
C GLY A 256 -4.12 4.25 18.09
N PHE A 257 -3.16 3.42 17.70
CA PHE A 257 -2.27 3.68 16.57
C PHE A 257 -2.86 3.20 15.24
N PHE A 258 -3.62 2.09 15.27
CA PHE A 258 -4.30 1.50 14.13
C PHE A 258 -5.80 1.41 14.37
N ASP A 259 -6.57 1.16 13.32
CA ASP A 259 -8.03 1.00 13.34
C ASP A 259 -8.77 2.19 13.99
N ARG A 260 -8.28 3.39 13.79
CA ARG A 260 -8.86 4.63 14.30
C ARG A 260 -10.22 4.91 13.66
N ASP A 261 -11.11 5.57 14.40
CA ASP A 261 -12.45 5.95 13.93
C ASP A 261 -12.40 6.81 12.64
N GLU A 262 -11.35 7.62 12.46
CA GLU A 262 -11.11 8.45 11.30
C GLU A 262 -10.94 7.64 9.99
N LEU A 263 -10.58 6.35 10.08
CA LEU A 263 -10.53 5.45 8.92
C LEU A 263 -11.89 5.31 8.25
N GLN A 264 -12.99 5.35 9.01
CA GLN A 264 -14.33 5.25 8.45
C GLN A 264 -14.65 6.42 7.51
N GLU A 265 -14.10 7.60 7.76
CA GLU A 265 -14.25 8.78 6.90
C GLU A 265 -13.43 8.65 5.62
N ILE A 266 -12.27 8.00 5.67
CA ILE A 266 -11.42 7.76 4.50
C ILE A 266 -12.07 6.77 3.52
N TYR A 267 -12.81 5.76 4.03
CA TYR A 267 -13.42 4.71 3.22
C TYR A 267 -14.86 5.01 2.74
N GLN A 268 -15.44 6.14 3.11
CA GLN A 268 -16.77 6.59 2.64
C GLN A 268 -16.68 7.44 1.37
#